data_135a57b7a85605eb778954dff1522988
#
_entry.id   135a57b7a85605eb778954dff1522988
#
_cell.length_a   1.000
_cell.length_b   1.000
_cell.length_c   1.000
_cell.angle_alpha   90.00
_cell.angle_beta   90.00
_cell.angle_gamma   90.00
#
_symmetry.space_group_name_H-M   'P 1'
#
loop_
_entity.id
_entity.type
_entity.pdbx_description
1 polymer ?
#
loop_
_entity_poly.entity_id
_entity_poly.type
_entity_poly.pdbx_seq_one_letter_code
_entity_poly.pdbx_strand_id
1 'polypeptide(L)'
;MANLSVQLHEKQLEVFNDKHRFKVVAAGRRFGKSRLAAWTLIIQALKSTDKDCFYIAPTYQQARDIMWGMMKELAHDVIASAHENTSVLTLVNGRKIYLKGADRPDTLRGVGLSYVVIDEYADIKPNVWEQIIRPALSDVQGGAMFIGTPKGRNHFYEIFKLGEGGKDEEWTAFHYTSYDNPLIPKKEIDAAKASMSSFAFRQEFMSSFEAASRDLFKETWIEYEDDEPKDGRYYVAVDLAGFINVDRESGNKNKKLDETAIAIVKVHQEGWWVAEIKHGRWDIQETCRQIMNAVIKYEPTTVANEKGRLKNDTLP
;
A
#
# COMPACT_ATOMS: atom_id res chain seq x y z
N MET A 1 -41.14 -10.53 0.09
CA MET A 1 -39.88 -9.86 0.53
C MET A 1 -38.74 -10.84 0.33
N ALA A 2 -37.72 -10.49 -0.42
CA ALA A 2 -36.56 -11.35 -0.59
C ALA A 2 -35.81 -11.47 0.76
N ASN A 3 -35.64 -12.68 1.25
CA ASN A 3 -34.89 -12.94 2.48
C ASN A 3 -33.41 -13.11 2.09
N LEU A 4 -32.61 -12.04 2.26
CA LEU A 4 -31.16 -12.13 2.13
C LEU A 4 -30.55 -12.68 3.41
N SER A 5 -29.93 -13.86 3.31
CA SER A 5 -29.15 -14.44 4.40
C SER A 5 -27.67 -14.07 4.26
N VAL A 6 -27.19 -13.13 5.06
CA VAL A 6 -25.79 -12.71 5.07
C VAL A 6 -24.95 -13.79 5.75
N GLN A 7 -24.09 -14.45 4.95
CA GLN A 7 -23.18 -15.49 5.43
C GLN A 7 -21.76 -14.92 5.59
N LEU A 8 -21.42 -14.48 6.80
CA LEU A 8 -20.12 -13.98 7.21
C LEU A 8 -19.68 -14.67 8.49
N HIS A 9 -18.39 -14.92 8.67
CA HIS A 9 -17.85 -15.42 9.94
C HIS A 9 -17.75 -14.28 10.96
N GLU A 10 -17.52 -14.62 12.24
CA GLU A 10 -17.57 -13.69 13.36
C GLU A 10 -16.76 -12.39 13.12
N LYS A 11 -15.50 -12.50 12.70
CA LYS A 11 -14.64 -11.34 12.48
C LYS A 11 -15.07 -10.48 11.29
N GLN A 12 -15.69 -11.06 10.28
CA GLN A 12 -16.32 -10.29 9.20
C GLN A 12 -17.58 -9.59 9.67
N LEU A 13 -18.39 -10.24 10.55
CA LEU A 13 -19.60 -9.63 11.14
C LEU A 13 -19.26 -8.44 12.05
N GLU A 14 -18.13 -8.49 12.75
CA GLU A 14 -17.63 -7.37 13.54
C GLU A 14 -17.44 -6.12 12.65
N VAL A 15 -16.74 -6.24 11.54
CA VAL A 15 -16.57 -5.16 10.56
C VAL A 15 -17.87 -4.74 9.92
N PHE A 16 -18.69 -5.71 9.50
CA PHE A 16 -19.96 -5.48 8.81
C PHE A 16 -20.93 -4.68 9.67
N ASN A 17 -21.05 -5.00 10.95
CA ASN A 17 -21.98 -4.37 11.89
C ASN A 17 -21.48 -3.04 12.46
N ASP A 18 -20.21 -2.75 12.33
CA ASP A 18 -19.62 -1.48 12.77
C ASP A 18 -20.31 -0.29 12.09
N LYS A 19 -20.44 0.85 12.76
CA LYS A 19 -21.24 2.00 12.34
C LYS A 19 -20.40 3.19 11.85
N HIS A 20 -19.08 3.13 11.97
CA HIS A 20 -18.26 4.22 11.50
C HIS A 20 -18.40 4.41 9.99
N ARG A 21 -18.30 5.64 9.58
CA ARG A 21 -18.45 6.07 8.20
C ARG A 21 -17.33 5.52 7.30
N PHE A 22 -16.12 5.53 7.81
CA PHE A 22 -14.92 5.06 7.12
C PHE A 22 -14.28 3.90 7.86
N LYS A 23 -14.15 2.79 7.18
CA LYS A 23 -13.60 1.55 7.75
C LYS A 23 -12.34 1.16 7.02
N VAL A 24 -11.27 0.87 7.76
CA VAL A 24 -10.01 0.38 7.21
C VAL A 24 -9.78 -1.05 7.68
N VAL A 25 -9.71 -2.00 6.75
CA VAL A 25 -9.58 -3.43 7.07
C VAL A 25 -8.27 -3.95 6.48
N ALA A 26 -7.25 -3.99 7.29
CA ALA A 26 -6.00 -4.65 6.99
C ALA A 26 -6.14 -6.13 7.36
N ALA A 27 -6.13 -7.03 6.36
CA ALA A 27 -6.32 -8.43 6.64
C ALA A 27 -5.49 -9.34 5.72
N GLY A 28 -5.00 -10.44 6.29
CA GLY A 28 -4.21 -11.44 5.59
C GLY A 28 -4.95 -12.08 4.42
N ARG A 29 -4.20 -12.78 3.56
CA ARG A 29 -4.79 -13.55 2.47
C ARG A 29 -5.80 -14.57 3.00
N ARG A 30 -6.84 -14.81 2.21
CA ARG A 30 -7.91 -15.76 2.56
C ARG A 30 -8.73 -15.41 3.81
N PHE A 31 -8.57 -14.21 4.40
CA PHE A 31 -9.47 -13.73 5.45
C PHE A 31 -10.94 -13.66 4.98
N GLY A 32 -11.15 -13.47 3.68
CA GLY A 32 -12.50 -13.31 3.10
C GLY A 32 -12.88 -11.84 2.87
N LYS A 33 -11.90 -10.96 2.66
CA LYS A 33 -12.08 -9.53 2.36
C LYS A 33 -13.11 -9.29 1.25
N SER A 34 -12.99 -10.01 0.12
CA SER A 34 -13.88 -9.84 -1.03
C SER A 34 -15.35 -10.21 -0.72
N ARG A 35 -15.60 -11.27 0.07
CA ARG A 35 -16.95 -11.65 0.49
C ARG A 35 -17.57 -10.62 1.43
N LEU A 36 -16.77 -10.08 2.37
CA LEU A 36 -17.16 -8.98 3.24
C LEU A 36 -17.51 -7.73 2.41
N ALA A 37 -16.67 -7.38 1.44
CA ALA A 37 -16.87 -6.27 0.51
C ALA A 37 -18.18 -6.40 -0.26
N ALA A 38 -18.44 -7.58 -0.84
CA ALA A 38 -19.63 -7.87 -1.61
C ALA A 38 -20.90 -7.68 -0.77
N TRP A 39 -20.98 -8.32 0.40
CA TRP A 39 -22.12 -8.16 1.30
C TRP A 39 -22.30 -6.73 1.77
N THR A 40 -21.22 -6.02 2.11
CA THR A 40 -21.29 -4.61 2.51
C THR A 40 -21.89 -3.77 1.39
N LEU A 41 -21.42 -3.90 0.14
CA LEU A 41 -21.94 -3.15 -1.00
C LEU A 41 -23.40 -3.46 -1.31
N ILE A 42 -23.79 -4.73 -1.30
CA ILE A 42 -25.18 -5.14 -1.54
C ILE A 42 -26.12 -4.48 -0.53
N ILE A 43 -25.77 -4.58 0.76
CA ILE A 43 -26.61 -4.02 1.82
C ILE A 43 -26.60 -2.49 1.81
N GLN A 44 -25.46 -1.85 1.55
CA GLN A 44 -25.39 -0.39 1.44
C GLN A 44 -26.18 0.13 0.22
N ALA A 45 -26.10 -0.55 -0.91
CA ALA A 45 -26.90 -0.19 -2.09
C ALA A 45 -28.40 -0.37 -1.86
N LEU A 46 -28.83 -1.45 -1.17
CA LEU A 46 -30.24 -1.65 -0.82
C LEU A 46 -30.76 -0.61 0.16
N LYS A 47 -29.91 -0.09 1.06
CA LYS A 47 -30.27 0.97 2.01
C LYS A 47 -30.25 2.36 1.37
N SER A 48 -29.54 2.54 0.28
CA SER A 48 -29.40 3.84 -0.37
C SER A 48 -30.71 4.26 -1.04
N THR A 49 -31.10 5.51 -0.85
CA THR A 49 -32.31 6.10 -1.44
C THR A 49 -32.01 6.93 -2.69
N ASP A 50 -30.78 7.47 -2.82
CA ASP A 50 -30.47 8.49 -3.82
C ASP A 50 -29.25 8.15 -4.70
N LYS A 51 -28.14 7.71 -4.14
CA LYS A 51 -26.88 7.52 -4.87
C LYS A 51 -26.52 6.05 -5.01
N ASP A 52 -25.68 5.77 -6.00
CA ASP A 52 -25.18 4.44 -6.32
C ASP A 52 -23.91 4.09 -5.51
N CYS A 53 -23.42 2.86 -5.67
CA CYS A 53 -22.25 2.35 -4.97
C CYS A 53 -21.16 1.92 -5.95
N PHE A 54 -19.89 2.09 -5.56
CA PHE A 54 -18.74 1.61 -6.33
C PHE A 54 -17.96 0.53 -5.58
N TYR A 55 -17.52 -0.47 -6.33
CA TYR A 55 -16.40 -1.32 -5.97
C TYR A 55 -15.20 -0.95 -6.85
N ILE A 56 -14.09 -0.60 -6.25
CA ILE A 56 -12.89 -0.14 -6.94
C ILE A 56 -11.74 -1.10 -6.61
N ALA A 57 -11.08 -1.64 -7.64
CA ALA A 57 -9.83 -2.39 -7.53
C ALA A 57 -8.71 -1.67 -8.29
N PRO A 58 -7.45 -2.07 -8.18
CA PRO A 58 -6.34 -1.44 -8.90
C PRO A 58 -6.58 -1.35 -10.41
N THR A 59 -7.15 -2.40 -11.02
CA THR A 59 -7.56 -2.39 -12.43
C THR A 59 -9.00 -2.85 -12.60
N TYR A 60 -9.64 -2.42 -13.69
CA TYR A 60 -11.00 -2.85 -14.02
C TYR A 60 -11.11 -4.38 -14.19
N GLN A 61 -10.11 -5.00 -14.81
CA GLN A 61 -10.08 -6.45 -15.00
C GLN A 61 -10.07 -7.18 -13.65
N GLN A 62 -9.23 -6.73 -12.70
CA GLN A 62 -9.22 -7.29 -11.34
C GLN A 62 -10.56 -7.11 -10.63
N ALA A 63 -11.17 -5.92 -10.73
CA ALA A 63 -12.49 -5.69 -10.15
C ALA A 63 -13.51 -6.69 -10.66
N ARG A 64 -13.53 -6.94 -11.96
CA ARG A 64 -14.44 -7.88 -12.63
C ARG A 64 -14.17 -9.33 -12.22
N ASP A 65 -12.91 -9.76 -12.29
CA ASP A 65 -12.53 -11.15 -12.01
C ASP A 65 -12.83 -11.54 -10.56
N ILE A 66 -12.59 -10.62 -9.62
CA ILE A 66 -12.82 -10.87 -8.19
C ILE A 66 -14.29 -10.80 -7.83
N MET A 67 -15.00 -9.79 -8.33
CA MET A 67 -16.27 -9.38 -7.72
C MET A 67 -17.51 -9.73 -8.56
N TRP A 68 -17.40 -9.77 -9.90
CA TRP A 68 -18.58 -9.87 -10.77
C TRP A 68 -19.41 -11.13 -10.54
N GLY A 69 -18.77 -12.30 -10.56
CA GLY A 69 -19.43 -13.58 -10.29
C GLY A 69 -20.00 -13.65 -8.88
N MET A 70 -19.20 -13.26 -7.90
CA MET A 70 -19.58 -13.26 -6.48
C MET A 70 -20.78 -12.36 -6.20
N MET A 71 -20.82 -11.16 -6.76
CA MET A 71 -21.94 -10.24 -6.60
C MET A 71 -23.23 -10.80 -7.18
N LYS A 72 -23.19 -11.41 -8.37
CA LYS A 72 -24.36 -12.03 -8.99
C LYS A 72 -24.90 -13.20 -8.17
N GLU A 73 -24.02 -14.00 -7.59
CA GLU A 73 -24.37 -15.11 -6.72
C GLU A 73 -25.04 -14.61 -5.42
N LEU A 74 -24.36 -13.70 -4.70
CA LEU A 74 -24.82 -13.24 -3.39
C LEU A 74 -26.06 -12.36 -3.43
N ALA A 75 -26.24 -11.58 -4.50
CA ALA A 75 -27.35 -10.66 -4.67
C ALA A 75 -28.49 -11.24 -5.53
N HIS A 76 -28.44 -12.53 -5.91
CA HIS A 76 -29.37 -13.18 -6.87
C HIS A 76 -30.82 -12.76 -6.67
N ASP A 77 -31.32 -12.80 -5.44
CA ASP A 77 -32.75 -12.54 -5.13
C ASP A 77 -33.13 -11.05 -5.18
N VAL A 78 -32.15 -10.15 -5.28
CA VAL A 78 -32.36 -8.70 -5.26
C VAL A 78 -31.80 -7.99 -6.48
N ILE A 79 -31.34 -8.72 -7.50
CA ILE A 79 -30.94 -8.16 -8.79
C ILE A 79 -32.14 -7.95 -9.67
N ALA A 80 -32.35 -6.72 -10.17
CA ALA A 80 -33.30 -6.40 -11.21
C ALA A 80 -32.68 -6.59 -12.61
N SER A 81 -31.40 -6.21 -12.80
CA SER A 81 -30.69 -6.44 -14.07
C SER A 81 -29.16 -6.45 -13.84
N ALA A 82 -28.46 -7.15 -14.75
CA ALA A 82 -26.99 -7.22 -14.75
C ALA A 82 -26.46 -6.94 -16.17
N HIS A 83 -25.60 -5.91 -16.29
CA HIS A 83 -24.97 -5.53 -17.54
C HIS A 83 -23.56 -6.11 -17.62
N GLU A 84 -23.40 -7.19 -18.36
CA GLU A 84 -22.12 -7.93 -18.46
C GLU A 84 -20.96 -7.08 -19.00
N ASN A 85 -21.20 -6.28 -20.05
CA ASN A 85 -20.13 -5.52 -20.71
C ASN A 85 -19.57 -4.39 -19.84
N THR A 86 -20.40 -3.78 -19.01
CA THR A 86 -20.02 -2.63 -18.16
C THR A 86 -19.85 -3.01 -16.69
N SER A 87 -20.11 -4.27 -16.33
CA SER A 87 -20.10 -4.80 -14.97
C SER A 87 -20.89 -3.91 -14.00
N VAL A 88 -22.18 -3.69 -14.34
CA VAL A 88 -23.12 -2.90 -13.53
C VAL A 88 -24.28 -3.79 -13.10
N LEU A 89 -24.50 -3.89 -11.79
CA LEU A 89 -25.67 -4.52 -11.21
C LEU A 89 -26.69 -3.46 -10.82
N THR A 90 -27.94 -3.63 -11.27
CA THR A 90 -29.07 -2.84 -10.81
C THR A 90 -29.91 -3.68 -9.86
N LEU A 91 -30.11 -3.18 -8.64
CA LEU A 91 -30.91 -3.84 -7.61
C LEU A 91 -32.39 -3.50 -7.72
N VAL A 92 -33.23 -4.27 -7.03
CA VAL A 92 -34.71 -4.12 -7.05
C VAL A 92 -35.21 -2.75 -6.58
N ASN A 93 -34.42 -2.00 -5.81
CA ASN A 93 -34.71 -0.62 -5.43
C ASN A 93 -34.24 0.42 -6.46
N GLY A 94 -33.73 -0.01 -7.62
CA GLY A 94 -33.23 0.84 -8.69
C GLY A 94 -31.77 1.34 -8.49
N ARG A 95 -31.15 1.05 -7.34
CA ARG A 95 -29.73 1.44 -7.08
C ARG A 95 -28.79 0.52 -7.82
N LYS A 96 -27.65 1.10 -8.19
CA LYS A 96 -26.64 0.38 -8.99
C LYS A 96 -25.34 0.19 -8.20
N ILE A 97 -24.69 -0.92 -8.47
CA ILE A 97 -23.35 -1.19 -8.03
C ILE A 97 -22.46 -1.31 -9.27
N TYR A 98 -21.45 -0.45 -9.36
CA TYR A 98 -20.51 -0.42 -10.47
C TYR A 98 -19.18 -1.02 -10.04
N LEU A 99 -18.62 -1.89 -10.89
CA LEU A 99 -17.24 -2.33 -10.74
C LEU A 99 -16.34 -1.40 -11.55
N LYS A 100 -15.27 -0.88 -10.93
CA LYS A 100 -14.39 0.14 -11.48
C LYS A 100 -12.92 -0.21 -11.26
N GLY A 101 -12.06 0.30 -12.13
CA GLY A 101 -10.60 0.24 -11.97
C GLY A 101 -10.04 1.62 -11.61
N ALA A 102 -9.08 1.63 -10.70
CA ALA A 102 -8.35 2.84 -10.32
C ALA A 102 -7.26 3.24 -11.34
N ASP A 103 -6.97 2.35 -12.29
CA ASP A 103 -6.04 2.59 -13.41
C ASP A 103 -6.49 3.71 -14.35
N ARG A 104 -7.82 4.01 -14.37
CA ARG A 104 -8.42 5.09 -15.13
C ARG A 104 -9.20 6.05 -14.23
N PRO A 105 -8.53 6.90 -13.43
CA PRO A 105 -9.15 7.72 -12.40
C PRO A 105 -10.25 8.65 -12.91
N ASP A 106 -10.13 9.14 -14.15
CA ASP A 106 -11.13 10.05 -14.73
C ASP A 106 -12.51 9.40 -14.91
N THR A 107 -12.59 8.07 -15.05
CA THR A 107 -13.85 7.32 -15.13
C THR A 107 -14.61 7.25 -13.80
N LEU A 108 -13.99 7.67 -12.72
CA LEU A 108 -14.55 7.71 -11.38
C LEU A 108 -15.13 9.09 -11.01
N ARG A 109 -14.92 10.11 -11.85
CA ARG A 109 -15.36 11.49 -11.61
C ARG A 109 -16.81 11.74 -12.03
N GLY A 110 -17.38 12.83 -11.54
CA GLY A 110 -18.68 13.36 -11.98
C GLY A 110 -19.91 12.62 -11.45
N VAL A 111 -19.74 11.80 -10.40
CA VAL A 111 -20.84 11.06 -9.77
C VAL A 111 -20.86 11.30 -8.26
N GLY A 112 -22.06 11.32 -7.67
CA GLY A 112 -22.23 11.24 -6.23
C GLY A 112 -22.39 9.78 -5.81
N LEU A 113 -21.80 9.39 -4.67
CA LEU A 113 -21.78 8.01 -4.18
C LEU A 113 -22.36 7.90 -2.78
N SER A 114 -23.17 6.85 -2.54
CA SER A 114 -23.63 6.51 -1.20
C SER A 114 -22.64 5.64 -0.43
N TYR A 115 -21.93 4.76 -1.11
CA TYR A 115 -20.91 3.92 -0.51
C TYR A 115 -19.86 3.47 -1.53
N VAL A 116 -18.63 3.29 -1.08
CA VAL A 116 -17.55 2.74 -1.89
C VAL A 116 -16.76 1.70 -1.10
N VAL A 117 -16.38 0.61 -1.78
CA VAL A 117 -15.33 -0.28 -1.31
C VAL A 117 -14.12 -0.10 -2.22
N ILE A 118 -12.97 0.14 -1.62
CA ILE A 118 -11.69 0.26 -2.32
C ILE A 118 -10.85 -0.95 -1.92
N ASP A 119 -10.68 -1.88 -2.86
CA ASP A 119 -9.95 -3.13 -2.64
C ASP A 119 -8.49 -3.00 -3.07
N GLU A 120 -7.61 -3.72 -2.36
CA GLU A 120 -6.16 -3.65 -2.49
C GLU A 120 -5.66 -2.19 -2.49
N TYR A 121 -6.14 -1.41 -1.52
CA TYR A 121 -5.88 0.04 -1.45
C TYR A 121 -4.39 0.39 -1.41
N ALA A 122 -3.55 -0.49 -0.86
CA ALA A 122 -2.10 -0.32 -0.89
C ALA A 122 -1.50 -0.19 -2.30
N ASP A 123 -2.19 -0.69 -3.34
CA ASP A 123 -1.79 -0.63 -4.75
C ASP A 123 -2.44 0.51 -5.53
N ILE A 124 -3.38 1.23 -4.92
CA ILE A 124 -4.10 2.34 -5.55
C ILE A 124 -3.40 3.66 -5.19
N LYS A 125 -3.28 4.56 -6.15
CA LYS A 125 -2.67 5.88 -5.91
C LYS A 125 -3.52 6.70 -4.92
N PRO A 126 -2.93 7.37 -3.91
CA PRO A 126 -3.65 8.12 -2.89
C PRO A 126 -4.62 9.18 -3.45
N ASN A 127 -4.25 9.82 -4.56
CA ASN A 127 -5.07 10.86 -5.19
C ASN A 127 -6.45 10.36 -5.68
N VAL A 128 -6.63 9.06 -5.88
CA VAL A 128 -7.94 8.48 -6.21
C VAL A 128 -8.92 8.69 -5.06
N TRP A 129 -8.46 8.46 -3.83
CA TRP A 129 -9.27 8.74 -2.66
C TRP A 129 -9.43 10.23 -2.42
N GLU A 130 -8.31 10.95 -2.29
CA GLU A 130 -8.29 12.34 -1.82
C GLU A 130 -9.01 13.30 -2.76
N GLN A 131 -8.80 13.14 -4.08
CA GLN A 131 -9.26 14.08 -5.09
C GLN A 131 -10.52 13.68 -5.83
N ILE A 132 -10.91 12.39 -5.76
CA ILE A 132 -12.02 11.88 -6.56
C ILE A 132 -13.11 11.28 -5.68
N ILE A 133 -12.78 10.25 -4.89
CA ILE A 133 -13.82 9.49 -4.17
C ILE A 133 -14.30 10.22 -2.92
N ARG A 134 -13.39 10.80 -2.12
CA ARG A 134 -13.78 11.55 -0.91
C ARG A 134 -14.75 12.71 -1.22
N PRO A 135 -14.52 13.53 -2.27
CA PRO A 135 -15.51 14.51 -2.71
C PRO A 135 -16.84 13.90 -3.17
N ALA A 136 -16.83 12.79 -3.91
CA ALA A 136 -18.03 12.14 -4.42
C ALA A 136 -18.97 11.60 -3.33
N LEU A 137 -18.46 11.37 -2.12
CA LEU A 137 -19.23 10.95 -0.94
C LEU A 137 -19.82 12.12 -0.15
N SER A 138 -19.47 13.37 -0.48
CA SER A 138 -19.83 14.54 0.36
C SER A 138 -21.29 14.89 0.30
N ASP A 139 -21.93 14.74 -0.86
CA ASP A 139 -23.31 15.18 -1.10
C ASP A 139 -24.34 14.50 -0.16
N VAL A 140 -24.12 13.21 0.14
CA VAL A 140 -25.03 12.40 0.95
C VAL A 140 -24.37 11.85 2.22
N GLN A 141 -23.21 12.37 2.57
CA GLN A 141 -22.40 11.84 3.66
C GLN A 141 -22.13 10.32 3.53
N GLY A 142 -21.87 9.88 2.29
CA GLY A 142 -21.63 8.48 1.96
C GLY A 142 -20.42 7.91 2.67
N GLY A 143 -20.42 6.59 2.87
CA GLY A 143 -19.34 5.88 3.57
C GLY A 143 -18.33 5.20 2.64
N ALA A 144 -17.20 4.76 3.22
CA ALA A 144 -16.20 4.00 2.51
C ALA A 144 -15.62 2.86 3.36
N MET A 145 -15.22 1.79 2.68
CA MET A 145 -14.43 0.71 3.28
C MET A 145 -13.18 0.46 2.43
N PHE A 146 -12.03 0.58 3.06
CA PHE A 146 -10.73 0.28 2.47
C PHE A 146 -10.31 -1.12 2.92
N ILE A 147 -10.04 -1.99 1.98
CA ILE A 147 -9.59 -3.34 2.27
C ILE A 147 -8.30 -3.64 1.52
N GLY A 148 -7.48 -4.51 2.07
CA GLY A 148 -6.25 -4.93 1.43
C GLY A 148 -5.31 -5.70 2.36
N THR A 149 -4.25 -6.20 1.75
CA THR A 149 -3.10 -6.71 2.47
C THR A 149 -2.06 -5.60 2.57
N PRO A 150 -1.50 -5.32 3.75
CA PRO A 150 -0.48 -4.29 3.92
C PRO A 150 0.73 -4.48 3.01
N LYS A 151 1.30 -3.37 2.53
CA LYS A 151 2.55 -3.34 1.75
C LYS A 151 3.50 -2.29 2.33
N GLY A 152 4.04 -2.59 3.50
CA GLY A 152 4.86 -1.65 4.25
C GLY A 152 4.06 -0.46 4.79
N ARG A 153 4.76 0.58 5.25
CA ARG A 153 4.17 1.81 5.81
C ARG A 153 3.91 2.85 4.73
N ASN A 154 2.93 2.58 3.87
CA ASN A 154 2.48 3.49 2.81
C ASN A 154 1.18 4.22 3.22
N HIS A 155 0.52 4.88 2.27
CA HIS A 155 -0.75 5.58 2.48
C HIS A 155 -1.88 4.70 3.07
N PHE A 156 -1.84 3.37 2.87
CA PHE A 156 -2.78 2.46 3.53
C PHE A 156 -2.51 2.37 5.03
N TYR A 157 -1.23 2.38 5.44
CA TYR A 157 -0.86 2.46 6.84
C TYR A 157 -1.29 3.79 7.47
N GLU A 158 -1.18 4.89 6.75
CA GLU A 158 -1.58 6.21 7.24
C GLU A 158 -3.07 6.27 7.59
N ILE A 159 -3.95 5.80 6.69
CA ILE A 159 -5.39 5.76 6.97
C ILE A 159 -5.74 4.70 8.04
N PHE A 160 -4.99 3.60 8.12
CA PHE A 160 -5.14 2.61 9.17
C PHE A 160 -4.88 3.25 10.55
N LYS A 161 -3.83 4.05 10.68
CA LYS A 161 -3.51 4.75 11.92
C LYS A 161 -4.55 5.81 12.32
N LEU A 162 -5.25 6.41 11.36
CA LEU A 162 -6.38 7.29 11.68
C LEU A 162 -7.50 6.54 12.41
N GLY A 163 -7.84 5.34 11.90
CA GLY A 163 -8.91 4.53 12.49
C GLY A 163 -8.50 3.78 13.77
N GLU A 164 -7.22 3.38 13.91
CA GLU A 164 -6.72 2.66 15.09
C GLU A 164 -6.71 3.54 16.34
N GLY A 165 -6.44 4.82 16.18
CA GLY A 165 -6.23 5.73 17.31
C GLY A 165 -7.52 6.23 18.00
N GLY A 166 -8.70 5.99 17.44
CA GLY A 166 -9.96 6.54 17.94
C GLY A 166 -9.97 8.08 18.02
N LYS A 167 -9.09 8.75 17.27
CA LYS A 167 -8.94 10.21 17.28
C LYS A 167 -9.97 10.90 16.41
N ASP A 168 -10.51 10.18 15.44
CA ASP A 168 -11.52 10.66 14.51
C ASP A 168 -12.75 9.75 14.63
N GLU A 169 -13.88 10.32 15.02
CA GLU A 169 -15.14 9.60 15.24
C GLU A 169 -15.74 9.02 13.96
N GLU A 170 -15.30 9.47 12.79
CA GLU A 170 -15.76 8.91 11.51
C GLU A 170 -14.99 7.66 11.11
N TRP A 171 -13.79 7.41 11.66
CA TRP A 171 -12.87 6.37 11.23
C TRP A 171 -12.73 5.23 12.23
N THR A 172 -12.64 4.01 11.71
CA THR A 172 -12.27 2.83 12.49
C THR A 172 -11.34 1.93 11.67
N ALA A 173 -10.48 1.18 12.36
CA ALA A 173 -9.54 0.27 11.75
C ALA A 173 -9.64 -1.13 12.36
N PHE A 174 -9.52 -2.14 11.50
CA PHE A 174 -9.53 -3.55 11.86
C PHE A 174 -8.28 -4.21 11.32
N HIS A 175 -7.67 -5.02 12.16
CA HIS A 175 -6.48 -5.79 11.79
C HIS A 175 -6.72 -7.28 12.04
N TYR A 176 -6.66 -8.07 10.97
CA TYR A 176 -6.87 -9.52 11.05
C TYR A 176 -5.79 -10.28 10.28
N THR A 177 -5.53 -11.47 10.73
CA THR A 177 -4.62 -12.44 10.09
C THR A 177 -5.41 -13.46 9.28
N SER A 178 -4.69 -14.31 8.55
CA SER A 178 -5.32 -15.47 7.90
C SER A 178 -5.86 -16.51 8.90
N TYR A 179 -5.33 -16.55 10.12
CA TYR A 179 -5.82 -17.43 11.19
C TYR A 179 -7.18 -17.05 11.74
N ASP A 180 -7.63 -15.82 11.51
CA ASP A 180 -8.93 -15.32 11.97
C ASP A 180 -10.10 -15.80 11.08
N ASN A 181 -9.81 -16.46 9.97
CA ASN A 181 -10.83 -17.13 9.17
C ASN A 181 -11.00 -18.60 9.61
N PRO A 182 -12.11 -18.94 10.28
CA PRO A 182 -12.35 -20.30 10.76
C PRO A 182 -12.57 -21.36 9.66
N LEU A 183 -12.79 -20.90 8.41
CA LEU A 183 -13.02 -21.79 7.26
C LEU A 183 -11.71 -22.30 6.63
N ILE A 184 -10.56 -21.78 7.05
CA ILE A 184 -9.26 -22.23 6.57
C ILE A 184 -8.61 -23.14 7.60
N PRO A 185 -8.22 -24.37 7.23
CA PRO A 185 -7.47 -25.22 8.12
C PRO A 185 -6.14 -24.56 8.53
N LYS A 186 -5.88 -24.47 9.83
CA LYS A 186 -4.62 -23.88 10.34
C LYS A 186 -3.39 -24.56 9.74
N LYS A 187 -3.47 -25.87 9.48
CA LYS A 187 -2.40 -26.64 8.83
C LYS A 187 -1.97 -26.05 7.47
N GLU A 188 -2.91 -25.51 6.69
CA GLU A 188 -2.58 -24.88 5.40
C GLU A 188 -1.80 -23.59 5.59
N ILE A 189 -2.15 -22.79 6.62
CA ILE A 189 -1.43 -21.57 6.94
C ILE A 189 -0.03 -21.89 7.47
N ASP A 190 0.08 -22.92 8.30
CA ASP A 190 1.36 -23.40 8.86
C ASP A 190 2.27 -23.98 7.76
N ALA A 191 1.70 -24.68 6.76
CA ALA A 191 2.44 -25.14 5.59
C ALA A 191 2.98 -23.98 4.75
N ALA A 192 2.17 -22.92 4.54
CA ALA A 192 2.64 -21.72 3.88
C ALA A 192 3.78 -21.04 4.67
N LYS A 193 3.68 -20.99 6.01
CA LYS A 193 4.73 -20.45 6.88
C LYS A 193 6.06 -21.22 6.73
N ALA A 194 6.01 -22.52 6.57
CA ALA A 194 7.20 -23.35 6.40
C ALA A 194 7.87 -23.20 5.03
N SER A 195 7.11 -22.80 3.99
CA SER A 195 7.58 -22.72 2.60
C SER A 195 7.92 -21.32 2.12
N MET A 196 7.56 -20.27 2.89
CA MET A 196 7.76 -18.88 2.52
C MET A 196 8.85 -18.21 3.36
N SER A 197 9.42 -17.11 2.86
CA SER A 197 10.25 -16.25 3.70
C SER A 197 9.43 -15.70 4.88
N SER A 198 10.06 -15.51 6.03
CA SER A 198 9.38 -15.01 7.23
C SER A 198 8.74 -13.63 6.99
N PHE A 199 9.38 -12.79 6.18
CA PHE A 199 8.85 -11.49 5.77
C PHE A 199 7.57 -11.64 4.93
N ALA A 200 7.61 -12.44 3.84
CA ALA A 200 6.46 -12.65 2.99
C ALA A 200 5.29 -13.27 3.77
N PHE A 201 5.56 -14.20 4.67
CA PHE A 201 4.53 -14.78 5.54
C PHE A 201 3.90 -13.73 6.46
N ARG A 202 4.71 -12.89 7.12
CA ARG A 202 4.18 -11.82 7.98
C ARG A 202 3.35 -10.82 7.19
N GLN A 203 3.81 -10.40 6.02
CA GLN A 203 3.05 -9.49 5.17
C GLN A 203 1.73 -10.11 4.68
N GLU A 204 1.79 -11.27 4.04
CA GLU A 204 0.66 -11.84 3.30
C GLU A 204 -0.37 -12.55 4.21
N PHE A 205 0.08 -13.24 5.26
CA PHE A 205 -0.79 -14.02 6.14
C PHE A 205 -1.06 -13.35 7.47
N MET A 206 -0.08 -12.64 8.03
CA MET A 206 -0.24 -11.96 9.31
C MET A 206 -0.66 -10.50 9.16
N SER A 207 -0.81 -10.02 7.91
CA SER A 207 -1.23 -8.64 7.62
C SER A 207 -0.32 -7.57 8.25
N SER A 208 0.99 -7.85 8.32
CA SER A 208 1.95 -6.96 8.94
C SER A 208 2.24 -5.74 8.07
N PHE A 209 2.23 -4.55 8.65
CA PHE A 209 2.69 -3.30 8.04
C PHE A 209 4.21 -3.12 8.10
N GLU A 210 4.94 -4.16 8.49
CA GLU A 210 6.38 -4.09 8.40
C GLU A 210 6.77 -3.76 6.95
N ALA A 211 7.58 -2.73 6.80
CA ALA A 211 8.28 -2.52 5.54
C ALA A 211 9.11 -3.78 5.26
N ALA A 212 9.22 -4.20 4.00
CA ALA A 212 10.34 -5.04 3.64
C ALA A 212 11.57 -4.29 4.14
N SER A 213 12.15 -4.74 5.23
CA SER A 213 13.37 -4.12 5.66
C SER A 213 14.35 -4.41 4.54
N ARG A 214 14.57 -3.42 3.69
CA ARG A 214 15.83 -3.27 2.97
C ARG A 214 16.96 -3.04 3.97
N ASP A 215 16.58 -2.94 5.24
CA ASP A 215 17.49 -2.82 6.36
C ASP A 215 18.17 -4.17 6.52
N LEU A 216 19.25 -4.33 5.76
CA LEU A 216 20.29 -5.33 6.02
C LEU A 216 20.73 -5.26 7.48
N PHE A 217 20.45 -4.14 8.13
CA PHE A 217 20.78 -3.84 9.52
C PHE A 217 19.49 -3.60 10.32
N LYS A 218 19.28 -4.34 11.40
CA LYS A 218 18.24 -4.04 12.36
C LYS A 218 18.67 -2.87 13.22
N GLU A 219 17.76 -1.95 13.53
CA GLU A 219 18.04 -0.83 14.44
C GLU A 219 18.60 -1.31 15.79
N THR A 220 18.19 -2.49 16.25
CA THR A 220 18.72 -3.15 17.46
C THR A 220 20.18 -3.62 17.36
N TRP A 221 20.77 -3.58 16.19
CA TRP A 221 22.18 -3.91 15.97
C TRP A 221 23.07 -2.67 15.90
N ILE A 222 22.47 -1.49 15.91
CA ILE A 222 23.18 -0.22 15.89
C ILE A 222 23.45 0.15 17.34
N GLU A 223 24.72 0.19 17.71
CA GLU A 223 25.21 0.70 18.97
C GLU A 223 25.77 2.10 18.75
N TYR A 224 25.52 3.01 19.67
CA TYR A 224 26.02 4.37 19.62
C TYR A 224 27.15 4.52 20.64
N GLU A 225 28.30 4.90 20.16
CA GLU A 225 29.49 5.18 20.99
C GLU A 225 30.02 6.58 20.70
N ASP A 226 30.52 7.27 21.70
CA ASP A 226 31.03 8.64 21.57
C ASP A 226 32.48 8.67 21.06
N ASP A 227 33.24 7.60 21.30
CA ASP A 227 34.66 7.53 20.97
C ASP A 227 34.92 6.68 19.74
N GLU A 228 35.58 7.29 18.73
CA GLU A 228 35.99 6.58 17.53
C GLU A 228 37.10 5.54 17.85
N PRO A 229 37.01 4.30 17.31
CA PRO A 229 38.07 3.28 17.46
C PRO A 229 39.43 3.80 16.99
N LYS A 230 40.47 3.56 17.77
CA LYS A 230 41.86 4.04 17.48
C LYS A 230 42.51 3.29 16.33
N ASP A 231 42.14 2.01 16.16
CA ASP A 231 42.61 1.13 15.08
C ASP A 231 41.58 1.02 13.97
N GLY A 232 41.97 0.47 12.82
CA GLY A 232 41.11 0.24 11.69
C GLY A 232 41.45 1.03 10.44
N ARG A 233 40.70 0.79 9.36
CA ARG A 233 40.90 1.44 8.05
C ARG A 233 39.60 2.00 7.56
N TYR A 234 39.65 3.20 6.96
CA TYR A 234 38.50 3.82 6.37
C TYR A 234 38.17 3.27 4.98
N TYR A 235 36.88 3.20 4.70
CA TYR A 235 36.30 2.88 3.43
C TYR A 235 35.20 3.89 3.15
N VAL A 236 35.01 4.26 1.88
CA VAL A 236 33.96 5.15 1.45
C VAL A 236 33.06 4.38 0.50
N ALA A 237 31.79 4.31 0.81
CA ALA A 237 30.76 3.74 -0.06
C ALA A 237 29.86 4.86 -0.60
N VAL A 238 29.61 4.85 -1.90
CA VAL A 238 28.81 5.86 -2.59
C VAL A 238 27.64 5.20 -3.31
N ASP A 239 26.43 5.63 -2.98
CA ASP A 239 25.21 5.31 -3.69
C ASP A 239 24.81 6.54 -4.51
N LEU A 240 24.90 6.42 -5.84
CA LEU A 240 24.67 7.53 -6.75
C LEU A 240 23.18 7.62 -7.12
N ALA A 241 22.58 8.77 -6.88
CA ALA A 241 21.29 9.10 -7.48
C ALA A 241 21.36 9.02 -9.01
N GLY A 242 20.33 8.50 -9.65
CA GLY A 242 20.24 8.49 -11.10
C GLY A 242 20.24 9.93 -11.62
N PHE A 243 21.30 10.35 -12.31
CA PHE A 243 21.38 11.64 -12.99
C PHE A 243 20.41 11.61 -14.19
N ILE A 244 19.31 12.32 -14.10
CA ILE A 244 18.45 12.59 -15.23
C ILE A 244 19.00 13.83 -15.91
N ASN A 245 19.42 13.69 -17.17
CA ASN A 245 19.58 14.85 -18.05
C ASN A 245 18.25 15.58 -18.08
N VAL A 246 18.20 16.75 -17.52
CA VAL A 246 17.03 17.64 -17.58
C VAL A 246 16.98 18.19 -18.99
N ASP A 247 16.33 17.46 -19.88
CA ASP A 247 15.84 18.07 -21.13
C ASP A 247 14.84 19.16 -20.70
N ARG A 248 15.25 20.41 -20.96
CA ARG A 248 14.53 21.62 -20.55
C ARG A 248 13.13 21.79 -21.16
N GLU A 249 12.66 20.83 -21.95
CA GLU A 249 11.42 20.95 -22.73
C GLU A 249 10.22 20.13 -22.23
N SER A 250 10.37 19.21 -21.30
CA SER A 250 9.21 18.51 -20.74
C SER A 250 8.93 18.93 -19.30
N GLY A 251 7.94 19.81 -19.14
CA GLY A 251 7.50 20.41 -17.88
C GLY A 251 6.89 19.45 -16.85
N ASN A 252 7.40 18.23 -16.71
CA ASN A 252 6.88 17.23 -15.78
C ASN A 252 7.69 17.23 -14.47
N LYS A 253 7.28 18.08 -13.52
CA LYS A 253 7.94 18.37 -12.23
C LYS A 253 7.78 17.30 -11.13
N ASN A 254 7.30 16.09 -11.38
CA ASN A 254 6.89 15.15 -10.33
C ASN A 254 7.56 13.76 -10.40
N LYS A 255 8.85 13.65 -10.73
CA LYS A 255 9.63 12.48 -10.30
C LYS A 255 10.35 12.87 -9.00
N LYS A 256 10.07 12.16 -7.89
CA LYS A 256 10.94 12.17 -6.69
C LYS A 256 12.31 11.73 -7.19
N LEU A 257 13.22 12.67 -7.34
CA LEU A 257 14.62 12.40 -7.61
C LEU A 257 15.18 11.73 -6.35
N ASP A 258 15.85 10.62 -6.54
CA ASP A 258 16.57 9.93 -5.46
C ASP A 258 17.71 10.80 -4.94
N GLU A 259 18.23 10.53 -3.75
CA GLU A 259 19.34 11.27 -3.16
C GLU A 259 20.63 10.45 -3.28
N THR A 260 21.75 11.11 -3.63
CA THR A 260 23.08 10.51 -3.52
C THR A 260 23.44 10.39 -2.05
N ALA A 261 23.93 9.23 -1.63
CA ALA A 261 24.43 8.99 -0.28
C ALA A 261 25.91 8.57 -0.30
N ILE A 262 26.67 9.10 0.65
CA ILE A 262 28.09 8.77 0.87
C ILE A 262 28.24 8.34 2.32
N ALA A 263 28.63 7.09 2.54
CA ALA A 263 28.93 6.56 3.87
C ALA A 263 30.45 6.40 4.04
N ILE A 264 30.99 6.93 5.12
CA ILE A 264 32.38 6.78 5.54
C ILE A 264 32.39 5.82 6.72
N VAL A 265 33.03 4.67 6.53
CA VAL A 265 33.04 3.58 7.51
C VAL A 265 34.47 3.20 7.85
N LYS A 266 34.78 3.14 9.15
CA LYS A 266 36.01 2.58 9.65
C LYS A 266 35.80 1.12 10.03
N VAL A 267 36.56 0.23 9.41
CA VAL A 267 36.55 -1.22 9.72
C VAL A 267 37.66 -1.52 10.69
N HIS A 268 37.34 -2.03 11.85
CA HIS A 268 38.28 -2.39 12.91
C HIS A 268 38.06 -3.82 13.41
N GLN A 269 38.81 -4.32 14.37
CA GLN A 269 38.77 -5.73 14.78
C GLN A 269 37.41 -6.15 15.39
N GLU A 270 36.72 -5.24 16.06
CA GLU A 270 35.49 -5.54 16.78
C GLU A 270 34.22 -5.23 15.93
N GLY A 271 34.38 -4.57 14.77
CA GLY A 271 33.23 -4.25 13.94
C GLY A 271 33.42 -3.10 12.95
N TRP A 272 32.35 -2.43 12.69
CA TRP A 272 32.29 -1.32 11.74
C TRP A 272 31.80 -0.06 12.46
N TRP A 273 32.62 0.98 12.36
CA TRP A 273 32.28 2.29 12.87
C TRP A 273 31.86 3.21 11.74
N VAL A 274 30.65 3.75 11.79
CA VAL A 274 30.18 4.72 10.83
C VAL A 274 30.62 6.11 11.25
N ALA A 275 31.66 6.63 10.61
CA ALA A 275 32.27 7.90 10.96
C ALA A 275 31.44 9.10 10.47
N GLU A 276 30.89 9.02 9.27
CA GLU A 276 30.10 10.10 8.70
C GLU A 276 29.17 9.56 7.61
N ILE A 277 27.93 10.08 7.53
CA ILE A 277 27.02 9.87 6.41
C ILE A 277 26.66 11.22 5.84
N LYS A 278 26.83 11.38 4.52
CA LYS A 278 26.39 12.55 3.76
C LYS A 278 25.36 12.11 2.76
N HIS A 279 24.29 12.86 2.64
CA HIS A 279 23.28 12.60 1.61
C HIS A 279 22.72 13.93 1.07
N GLY A 280 22.25 13.92 -0.16
CA GLY A 280 21.67 15.10 -0.77
C GLY A 280 21.40 14.92 -2.25
N ARG A 281 20.65 15.90 -2.79
CA ARG A 281 20.36 15.99 -4.22
C ARG A 281 21.42 16.87 -4.87
N TRP A 282 22.55 16.27 -5.19
CA TRP A 282 23.69 16.95 -5.76
C TRP A 282 23.79 16.72 -7.26
N ASP A 283 24.32 17.71 -7.97
CA ASP A 283 24.78 17.49 -9.34
C ASP A 283 26.11 16.70 -9.36
N ILE A 284 26.56 16.36 -10.54
CA ILE A 284 27.79 15.57 -10.73
C ILE A 284 29.00 16.28 -10.10
N GLN A 285 29.10 17.61 -10.26
CA GLN A 285 30.26 18.39 -9.76
C GLN A 285 30.26 18.41 -8.24
N GLU A 286 29.10 18.64 -7.62
CA GLU A 286 28.98 18.64 -6.18
C GLU A 286 29.21 17.23 -5.59
N THR A 287 28.67 16.19 -6.24
CA THR A 287 28.91 14.80 -5.84
C THR A 287 30.40 14.46 -5.86
N CYS A 288 31.11 14.81 -6.93
CA CYS A 288 32.57 14.62 -7.02
C CYS A 288 33.31 15.40 -5.91
N ARG A 289 32.87 16.62 -5.63
CA ARG A 289 33.46 17.45 -4.56
C ARG A 289 33.27 16.82 -3.18
N GLN A 290 32.09 16.28 -2.89
CA GLN A 290 31.83 15.60 -1.63
C GLN A 290 32.67 14.32 -1.46
N ILE A 291 32.82 13.54 -2.53
CA ILE A 291 33.70 12.36 -2.53
C ILE A 291 35.16 12.77 -2.29
N MET A 292 35.64 13.77 -3.02
CA MET A 292 37.02 14.28 -2.85
C MET A 292 37.28 14.78 -1.44
N ASN A 293 36.32 15.49 -0.83
CA ASN A 293 36.44 15.95 0.55
C ASN A 293 36.51 14.78 1.53
N ALA A 294 35.73 13.71 1.32
CA ALA A 294 35.80 12.50 2.13
C ALA A 294 37.16 11.80 1.96
N VAL A 295 37.69 11.70 0.74
CA VAL A 295 39.01 11.11 0.46
C VAL A 295 40.14 11.89 1.16
N ILE A 296 40.12 13.21 1.07
CA ILE A 296 41.15 14.08 1.70
C ILE A 296 41.08 13.98 3.24
N LYS A 297 39.86 13.95 3.81
CA LYS A 297 39.70 13.96 5.27
C LYS A 297 40.03 12.63 5.93
N TYR A 298 39.65 11.52 5.29
CA TYR A 298 39.69 10.18 5.91
C TYR A 298 40.75 9.26 5.34
N GLU A 299 41.40 9.62 4.23
CA GLU A 299 42.43 8.82 3.53
C GLU A 299 41.99 7.34 3.38
N PRO A 300 40.83 7.05 2.77
CA PRO A 300 40.26 5.72 2.77
C PRO A 300 41.10 4.75 1.94
N THR A 301 41.14 3.49 2.37
CA THR A 301 41.76 2.40 1.62
C THR A 301 41.09 2.17 0.26
N THR A 302 39.80 2.38 0.20
CA THR A 302 38.97 2.16 -1.01
C THR A 302 37.79 3.11 -1.02
N VAL A 303 37.44 3.62 -2.22
CA VAL A 303 36.18 4.28 -2.53
C VAL A 303 35.42 3.36 -3.46
N ALA A 304 34.27 2.85 -3.02
CA ALA A 304 33.40 1.98 -3.78
C ALA A 304 32.12 2.73 -4.18
N ASN A 305 31.68 2.57 -5.42
CA ASN A 305 30.39 3.05 -5.88
C ASN A 305 29.57 1.87 -6.39
N GLU A 306 28.25 1.91 -6.19
CA GLU A 306 27.35 0.97 -6.82
C GLU A 306 27.43 1.15 -8.33
N LYS A 307 27.52 0.04 -9.06
CA LYS A 307 27.51 0.04 -10.53
C LYS A 307 26.09 0.38 -10.97
N GLY A 308 25.79 1.69 -11.05
CA GLY A 308 24.51 2.17 -11.53
C GLY A 308 24.21 1.62 -12.93
N ARG A 309 22.95 1.48 -13.27
CA ARG A 309 22.48 1.19 -14.64
C ARG A 309 22.76 2.39 -15.56
N LEU A 310 24.02 2.71 -15.76
CA LEU A 310 24.45 3.47 -16.93
C LEU A 310 24.30 2.51 -18.12
N LYS A 311 23.24 2.69 -18.89
CA LYS A 311 23.21 2.16 -20.25
C LYS A 311 24.50 2.62 -20.93
N ASN A 312 25.19 1.65 -21.51
CA ASN A 312 26.33 1.88 -22.38
C ASN A 312 25.93 2.87 -23.47
N ASP A 313 26.25 4.13 -23.30
CA ASP A 313 26.32 5.11 -24.39
C ASP A 313 27.52 6.00 -24.11
N THR A 314 28.59 5.66 -24.83
CA THR A 314 29.70 6.52 -25.27
C THR A 314 30.61 7.10 -24.17
N LEU A 315 31.69 6.36 -23.93
CA LEU A 315 32.99 7.00 -23.72
C LEU A 315 33.79 6.82 -25.01
N PRO A 316 34.45 7.90 -25.49
CA PRO A 316 35.31 7.86 -26.68
C PRO A 316 36.54 6.97 -26.47
#